data_1af7345847ba40b18dc6711fcd4063ce
#
_entry.id   1af7345847ba40b18dc6711fcd4063ce
#
_cell.length_a   1.000
_cell.length_b   1.000
_cell.length_c   1.000
_cell.angle_alpha   90.00
_cell.angle_beta   90.00
_cell.angle_gamma   90.00
#
_symmetry.space_group_name_H-M   'P 1'
#
loop_
_entity.id
_entity.type
_entity.pdbx_description
1 polymer ?
#
loop_
_entity_poly.entity_id
_entity_poly.type
_entity_poly.pdbx_seq_one_letter_code
_entity_poly.pdbx_strand_id
1 'polypeptide(L)'
;AADLLAAPLALSRGAWTGNALLPGGDLSAWIGAAKRPDEDFERFVHAVLVRHSQLNPTLARRLARAYGGRIDQVLGERSDEVAPGLFEAELHYLHDHEWARSADDVLWRRSKLGLHLDAKQRAAVAAWCGAHWSADSHAEKNATTEAAWN
;
A
#
# COMPACT_ATOMS: atom_id res chain seq x y z
N ALA A 1 -25.57 -1.29 -11.86
CA ALA A 1 -25.95 -0.15 -11.00
C ALA A 1 -25.30 1.16 -11.48
N ALA A 2 -23.97 1.21 -11.68
CA ALA A 2 -23.28 2.43 -12.12
C ALA A 2 -23.80 2.96 -13.46
N ASP A 3 -24.06 2.08 -14.44
CA ASP A 3 -24.57 2.48 -15.77
C ASP A 3 -25.95 3.14 -15.71
N LEU A 4 -26.78 2.74 -14.73
CA LEU A 4 -28.10 3.35 -14.51
C LEU A 4 -28.01 4.80 -13.97
N LEU A 5 -26.90 5.14 -13.33
CA LEU A 5 -26.65 6.48 -12.79
C LEU A 5 -25.92 7.38 -13.78
N ALA A 6 -25.40 6.85 -14.87
CA ALA A 6 -24.60 7.62 -15.82
C ALA A 6 -25.41 8.76 -16.45
N ALA A 7 -26.63 8.50 -16.92
CA ALA A 7 -27.49 9.52 -17.50
C ALA A 7 -27.98 10.58 -16.49
N PRO A 8 -28.55 10.22 -15.31
CA PRO A 8 -28.97 11.20 -14.31
C PRO A 8 -27.82 12.06 -13.76
N LEU A 9 -26.58 11.51 -13.70
CA LEU A 9 -25.41 12.23 -13.21
C LEU A 9 -24.59 12.91 -14.32
N ALA A 10 -25.05 12.88 -15.57
CA ALA A 10 -24.38 13.43 -16.74
C ALA A 10 -22.93 12.94 -16.89
N LEU A 11 -22.66 11.68 -16.57
CA LEU A 11 -21.32 11.10 -16.67
C LEU A 11 -20.94 10.92 -18.12
N SER A 12 -19.87 11.57 -18.56
CA SER A 12 -19.36 11.50 -19.92
C SER A 12 -18.53 10.24 -20.22
N ARG A 13 -18.06 9.53 -19.17
CA ARG A 13 -17.28 8.31 -19.31
C ARG A 13 -18.16 7.08 -19.39
N GLY A 14 -17.95 6.26 -20.42
CA GLY A 14 -18.52 4.91 -20.51
C GLY A 14 -17.89 3.96 -19.46
N ALA A 15 -18.37 2.71 -19.44
CA ALA A 15 -17.85 1.66 -18.56
C ALA A 15 -16.34 1.43 -18.83
N TRP A 16 -15.51 1.59 -17.83
CA TRP A 16 -14.06 1.49 -17.93
C TRP A 16 -13.43 0.56 -16.88
N THR A 17 -14.14 0.28 -15.81
CA THR A 17 -13.63 -0.48 -14.66
C THR A 17 -13.22 -1.92 -15.00
N GLY A 18 -13.84 -2.53 -16.02
CA GLY A 18 -13.49 -3.88 -16.45
C GLY A 18 -12.06 -4.01 -17.02
N ASN A 19 -11.51 -2.91 -17.54
CA ASN A 19 -10.17 -2.87 -18.12
C ASN A 19 -9.18 -2.09 -17.25
N ALA A 20 -9.63 -1.55 -16.11
CA ALA A 20 -8.76 -0.80 -15.22
C ALA A 20 -7.91 -1.74 -14.37
N LEU A 21 -6.61 -1.53 -14.39
CA LEU A 21 -5.70 -2.24 -13.51
C LEU A 21 -5.88 -1.74 -12.07
N LEU A 22 -5.97 -2.67 -11.14
CA LEU A 22 -5.96 -2.35 -9.72
C LEU A 22 -4.58 -1.81 -9.32
N PRO A 23 -4.51 -0.91 -8.35
CA PRO A 23 -3.24 -0.46 -7.80
C PRO A 23 -2.33 -1.64 -7.39
N GLY A 24 -1.12 -1.70 -7.95
CA GLY A 24 -0.21 -2.82 -7.74
C GLY A 24 -0.50 -4.09 -8.56
N GLY A 25 -1.60 -4.13 -9.32
CA GLY A 25 -1.97 -5.29 -10.15
C GLY A 25 -1.12 -5.46 -11.40
N ASP A 26 -0.44 -4.42 -11.86
CA ASP A 26 0.50 -4.52 -12.98
C ASP A 26 1.87 -5.00 -12.50
N LEU A 27 2.22 -6.21 -12.89
CA LEU A 27 3.53 -6.82 -12.60
C LEU A 27 4.44 -6.86 -13.83
N SER A 28 4.04 -6.27 -14.96
CA SER A 28 4.76 -6.38 -16.24
C SER A 28 6.21 -5.88 -16.18
N ALA A 29 6.45 -4.82 -15.39
CA ALA A 29 7.80 -4.29 -15.15
C ALA A 29 8.72 -5.23 -14.36
N TRP A 30 8.14 -6.24 -13.68
CA TRP A 30 8.88 -7.19 -12.85
C TRP A 30 9.11 -8.52 -13.52
N ILE A 31 8.10 -9.04 -14.20
CA ILE A 31 8.08 -10.42 -14.71
C ILE A 31 7.76 -10.50 -16.20
N GLY A 32 7.56 -9.35 -16.88
CA GLY A 32 7.12 -9.30 -18.28
C GLY A 32 5.66 -9.73 -18.45
N ALA A 33 5.34 -10.34 -19.57
CA ALA A 33 3.97 -10.75 -19.86
C ALA A 33 3.44 -11.78 -18.85
N ALA A 34 2.23 -11.54 -18.38
CA ALA A 34 1.50 -12.46 -17.50
C ALA A 34 1.23 -13.79 -18.23
N LYS A 35 1.32 -14.88 -17.48
CA LYS A 35 1.06 -16.25 -17.97
C LYS A 35 -0.05 -16.91 -17.15
N ARG A 36 0.27 -17.21 -15.88
CA ARG A 36 -0.64 -17.88 -14.94
C ARG A 36 -0.49 -17.24 -13.58
N PRO A 37 -1.57 -16.85 -12.88
CA PRO A 37 -1.51 -16.09 -11.64
C PRO A 37 -0.66 -16.74 -10.53
N ASP A 38 -0.72 -18.06 -10.40
CA ASP A 38 0.04 -18.82 -9.41
C ASP A 38 1.55 -18.80 -9.71
N GLU A 39 1.93 -19.06 -10.95
CA GLU A 39 3.32 -19.02 -11.40
C GLU A 39 3.86 -17.58 -11.42
N ASP A 40 3.06 -16.64 -11.86
CA ASP A 40 3.42 -15.22 -11.95
C ASP A 40 3.68 -14.63 -10.56
N PHE A 41 2.91 -15.03 -9.54
CA PHE A 41 3.18 -14.60 -8.19
C PHE A 41 4.53 -15.12 -7.66
N GLU A 42 4.87 -16.37 -7.91
CA GLU A 42 6.18 -16.93 -7.49
C GLU A 42 7.34 -16.25 -8.26
N ARG A 43 7.19 -16.00 -9.56
CA ARG A 43 8.15 -15.26 -10.37
C ARG A 43 8.34 -13.84 -9.83
N PHE A 44 7.24 -13.19 -9.43
CA PHE A 44 7.28 -11.85 -8.85
C PHE A 44 8.00 -11.83 -7.50
N VAL A 45 7.68 -12.74 -6.58
CA VAL A 45 8.40 -12.87 -5.30
C VAL A 45 9.89 -13.08 -5.53
N HIS A 46 10.27 -13.93 -6.50
CA HIS A 46 11.67 -14.13 -6.86
C HIS A 46 12.31 -12.83 -7.38
N ALA A 47 11.65 -12.11 -8.27
CA ALA A 47 12.15 -10.83 -8.81
C ALA A 47 12.34 -9.79 -7.68
N VAL A 48 11.42 -9.74 -6.71
CA VAL A 48 11.55 -8.89 -5.52
C VAL A 48 12.79 -9.25 -4.71
N LEU A 49 13.04 -10.53 -4.46
CA LEU A 49 14.23 -11.00 -3.71
C LEU A 49 15.53 -10.74 -4.45
N VAL A 50 15.53 -10.80 -5.78
CA VAL A 50 16.70 -10.44 -6.60
C VAL A 50 16.98 -8.94 -6.50
N ARG A 51 15.95 -8.09 -6.60
CA ARG A 51 16.10 -6.63 -6.54
C ARG A 51 16.42 -6.13 -5.13
N HIS A 52 15.83 -6.74 -4.11
CA HIS A 52 15.94 -6.39 -2.70
C HIS A 52 16.53 -7.56 -1.90
N SER A 53 17.78 -7.92 -2.21
CA SER A 53 18.46 -9.10 -1.67
C SER A 53 18.63 -9.07 -0.13
N GLN A 54 18.48 -7.91 0.50
CA GLN A 54 18.51 -7.75 1.96
C GLN A 54 17.22 -8.20 2.66
N LEU A 55 16.11 -8.38 1.92
CA LEU A 55 14.85 -8.82 2.51
C LEU A 55 14.89 -10.32 2.83
N ASN A 56 14.34 -10.70 3.99
CA ASN A 56 14.08 -12.11 4.20
C ASN A 56 12.89 -12.59 3.34
N PRO A 57 12.87 -13.87 2.94
CA PRO A 57 11.84 -14.39 2.01
C PRO A 57 10.40 -14.25 2.53
N THR A 58 10.20 -14.37 3.85
CA THR A 58 8.86 -14.24 4.46
C THR A 58 8.34 -12.81 4.34
N LEU A 59 9.18 -11.82 4.62
CA LEU A 59 8.84 -10.41 4.49
C LEU A 59 8.61 -10.03 3.02
N ALA A 60 9.50 -10.44 2.12
CA ALA A 60 9.35 -10.21 0.68
C ALA A 60 8.02 -10.76 0.16
N ARG A 61 7.65 -11.99 0.56
CA ARG A 61 6.39 -12.62 0.16
C ARG A 61 5.17 -11.89 0.74
N ARG A 62 5.24 -11.41 1.99
CA ARG A 62 4.18 -10.61 2.62
C ARG A 62 3.95 -9.32 1.86
N LEU A 63 5.03 -8.56 1.62
CA LEU A 63 4.96 -7.28 0.90
C LEU A 63 4.52 -7.46 -0.56
N ALA A 64 5.04 -8.46 -1.25
CA ALA A 64 4.63 -8.80 -2.62
C ALA A 64 3.12 -9.08 -2.72
N ARG A 65 2.56 -9.82 -1.74
CA ARG A 65 1.13 -10.13 -1.70
C ARG A 65 0.27 -8.92 -1.37
N ALA A 66 0.76 -8.03 -0.49
CA ALA A 66 0.00 -6.87 -0.06
C ALA A 66 0.01 -5.74 -1.10
N TYR A 67 1.14 -5.49 -1.75
CA TYR A 67 1.36 -4.27 -2.53
C TYR A 67 1.60 -4.51 -4.04
N GLY A 68 1.88 -5.76 -4.43
CA GLY A 68 2.15 -6.09 -5.83
C GLY A 68 3.24 -5.20 -6.43
N GLY A 69 3.01 -4.70 -7.64
CA GLY A 69 3.96 -3.84 -8.37
C GLY A 69 4.32 -2.51 -7.68
N ARG A 70 3.60 -2.14 -6.62
CA ARG A 70 3.92 -0.96 -5.80
C ARG A 70 4.92 -1.21 -4.68
N ILE A 71 5.46 -2.40 -4.58
CA ILE A 71 6.36 -2.79 -3.48
C ILE A 71 7.58 -1.87 -3.33
N ASP A 72 8.11 -1.32 -4.42
CA ASP A 72 9.23 -0.36 -4.37
C ASP A 72 8.85 0.93 -3.62
N GLN A 73 7.58 1.38 -3.71
CA GLN A 73 7.10 2.55 -2.99
C GLN A 73 6.99 2.31 -1.48
N VAL A 74 6.72 1.05 -1.10
CA VAL A 74 6.58 0.64 0.30
C VAL A 74 7.93 0.39 0.96
N LEU A 75 8.90 -0.11 0.19
CA LEU A 75 10.24 -0.40 0.73
C LEU A 75 11.06 0.86 0.99
N GLY A 76 10.84 1.93 0.18
CA GLY A 76 11.51 3.21 0.33
C GLY A 76 13.04 3.14 0.39
N GLU A 77 13.68 4.30 0.61
CA GLU A 77 15.06 4.35 1.06
C GLU A 77 15.05 4.12 2.56
N ARG A 78 15.90 3.21 3.05
CA ARG A 78 16.14 2.84 4.47
C ARG A 78 15.14 3.41 5.46
N SER A 79 14.29 2.57 6.00
CA SER A 79 13.40 2.94 7.08
C SER A 79 13.64 2.04 8.29
N ASP A 80 13.45 2.59 9.49
CA ASP A 80 13.58 1.85 10.72
C ASP A 80 12.42 0.88 10.89
N GLU A 81 12.70 -0.26 11.53
CA GLU A 81 11.70 -1.25 11.87
C GLU A 81 10.96 -0.81 13.15
N VAL A 82 9.67 -0.51 13.04
CA VAL A 82 8.83 -0.07 14.16
C VAL A 82 8.30 -1.25 14.97
N ALA A 83 7.99 -2.35 14.27
CA ALA A 83 7.60 -3.61 14.88
C ALA A 83 8.03 -4.75 13.92
N PRO A 84 8.16 -6.01 14.41
CA PRO A 84 8.64 -7.11 13.58
C PRO A 84 7.97 -7.21 12.22
N GLY A 85 8.74 -6.98 11.17
CA GLY A 85 8.29 -6.96 9.77
C GLY A 85 7.47 -5.75 9.35
N LEU A 86 7.37 -4.70 10.17
CA LEU A 86 6.67 -3.45 9.87
C LEU A 86 7.64 -2.27 9.96
N PHE A 87 7.85 -1.59 8.86
CA PHE A 87 8.81 -0.52 8.71
C PHE A 87 8.12 0.84 8.55
N GLU A 88 8.82 1.93 8.89
CA GLU A 88 8.32 3.30 8.77
C GLU A 88 7.85 3.61 7.34
N ALA A 89 8.59 3.18 6.32
CA ALA A 89 8.20 3.38 4.92
C ALA A 89 6.83 2.77 4.61
N GLU A 90 6.52 1.59 5.16
CA GLU A 90 5.20 0.98 5.02
C GLU A 90 4.11 1.78 5.75
N LEU A 91 4.41 2.30 6.94
CA LEU A 91 3.49 3.16 7.68
C LEU A 91 3.17 4.45 6.93
N HIS A 92 4.19 5.12 6.38
CA HIS A 92 3.99 6.29 5.53
C HIS A 92 3.15 5.97 4.30
N TYR A 93 3.46 4.88 3.60
CA TYR A 93 2.68 4.45 2.43
C TYR A 93 1.21 4.21 2.79
N LEU A 94 0.92 3.50 3.88
CA LEU A 94 -0.44 3.23 4.33
C LEU A 94 -1.20 4.52 4.67
N HIS A 95 -0.52 5.49 5.26
CA HIS A 95 -1.08 6.80 5.57
C HIS A 95 -1.38 7.62 4.32
N ASP A 96 -0.41 7.75 3.42
CA ASP A 96 -0.46 8.65 2.28
C ASP A 96 -1.31 8.10 1.12
N HIS A 97 -1.34 6.76 0.94
CA HIS A 97 -1.98 6.13 -0.21
C HIS A 97 -3.16 5.23 0.14
N GLU A 98 -3.30 4.79 1.40
CA GLU A 98 -4.34 3.85 1.81
C GLU A 98 -5.21 4.35 2.97
N TRP A 99 -5.18 5.63 3.26
CA TRP A 99 -6.04 6.31 4.22
C TRP A 99 -5.95 5.75 5.66
N ALA A 100 -4.83 5.18 6.05
CA ALA A 100 -4.61 4.84 7.44
C ALA A 100 -4.44 6.13 8.26
N ARG A 101 -5.20 6.28 9.35
CA ARG A 101 -5.18 7.45 10.23
C ARG A 101 -4.81 7.10 11.66
N SER A 102 -4.76 5.82 11.97
CA SER A 102 -4.47 5.31 13.30
C SER A 102 -3.70 3.99 13.23
N ALA A 103 -3.08 3.62 14.34
CA ALA A 103 -2.46 2.30 14.48
C ALA A 103 -3.48 1.16 14.27
N ASP A 104 -4.73 1.36 14.66
CA ASP A 104 -5.81 0.39 14.44
C ASP A 104 -6.10 0.18 12.96
N ASP A 105 -6.00 1.24 12.14
CA ASP A 105 -6.13 1.10 10.70
C ASP A 105 -5.02 0.22 10.14
N VAL A 106 -3.77 0.49 10.53
CA VAL A 106 -2.61 -0.31 10.12
C VAL A 106 -2.77 -1.76 10.55
N LEU A 107 -2.97 -1.98 11.85
CA LEU A 107 -2.88 -3.30 12.47
C LEU A 107 -4.05 -4.22 12.10
N TRP A 108 -5.26 -3.66 11.95
CA TRP A 108 -6.48 -4.47 11.83
C TRP A 108 -7.19 -4.32 10.49
N ARG A 109 -7.07 -3.19 9.82
CA ARG A 109 -7.78 -2.93 8.57
C ARG A 109 -6.91 -3.14 7.34
N ARG A 110 -5.65 -2.66 7.37
CA ARG A 110 -4.77 -2.68 6.20
C ARG A 110 -3.85 -3.91 6.15
N SER A 111 -3.13 -4.21 7.23
CA SER A 111 -2.10 -5.26 7.21
C SER A 111 -2.48 -6.56 7.91
N LYS A 112 -3.42 -6.53 8.87
CA LYS A 112 -3.73 -7.64 9.79
C LYS A 112 -2.55 -8.06 10.69
N LEU A 113 -1.47 -7.27 10.75
CA LEU A 113 -0.31 -7.56 11.59
C LEU A 113 -0.65 -7.62 13.09
N GLY A 114 -1.73 -6.95 13.51
CA GLY A 114 -2.23 -7.04 14.88
C GLY A 114 -2.51 -8.46 15.37
N LEU A 115 -2.74 -9.42 14.46
CA LEU A 115 -2.89 -10.85 14.79
C LEU A 115 -1.57 -11.53 15.17
N HIS A 116 -0.44 -10.98 14.73
CA HIS A 116 0.89 -11.59 14.85
C HIS A 116 1.78 -10.86 15.85
N LEU A 117 1.47 -9.60 16.18
CA LEU A 117 2.23 -8.77 17.10
C LEU A 117 1.71 -8.92 18.53
N ASP A 118 2.62 -8.91 19.50
CA ASP A 118 2.28 -8.87 20.92
C ASP A 118 1.81 -7.46 21.36
N ALA A 119 1.39 -7.32 22.63
CA ALA A 119 0.87 -6.06 23.16
C ALA A 119 1.92 -4.93 23.13
N LYS A 120 3.20 -5.24 23.41
CA LYS A 120 4.29 -4.26 23.41
C LYS A 120 4.58 -3.77 21.99
N GLN A 121 4.60 -4.68 21.04
CA GLN A 121 4.83 -4.37 19.62
C GLN A 121 3.68 -3.53 19.04
N ARG A 122 2.43 -3.86 19.36
CA ARG A 122 1.27 -3.03 18.98
C ARG A 122 1.32 -1.64 19.61
N ALA A 123 1.76 -1.54 20.87
CA ALA A 123 1.94 -0.25 21.53
C ALA A 123 3.05 0.59 20.87
N ALA A 124 4.12 -0.03 20.39
CA ALA A 124 5.16 0.67 19.63
C ALA A 124 4.62 1.27 18.32
N VAL A 125 3.79 0.52 17.58
CA VAL A 125 3.11 1.05 16.37
C VAL A 125 2.19 2.21 16.74
N ALA A 126 1.43 2.10 17.83
CA ALA A 126 0.54 3.17 18.27
C ALA A 126 1.31 4.45 18.67
N ALA A 127 2.42 4.29 19.38
CA ALA A 127 3.29 5.40 19.75
C ALA A 127 3.90 6.09 18.52
N TRP A 128 4.38 5.30 17.56
CA TRP A 128 4.93 5.83 16.32
C TRP A 128 3.87 6.61 15.51
N CYS A 129 2.69 6.04 15.29
CA CYS A 129 1.59 6.71 14.60
C CYS A 129 1.18 8.01 15.30
N GLY A 130 1.08 8.00 16.63
CA GLY A 130 0.75 9.19 17.41
C GLY A 130 1.81 10.30 17.32
N ALA A 131 3.07 9.94 17.17
CA ALA A 131 4.15 10.90 17.02
C ALA A 131 4.25 11.51 15.61
N HIS A 132 3.88 10.76 14.57
CA HIS A 132 4.12 11.15 13.18
C HIS A 132 2.85 11.56 12.41
N TRP A 133 1.66 11.19 12.89
CA TRP A 133 0.38 11.46 12.22
C TRP A 133 -0.51 12.40 13.04
N SER A 134 0.08 13.42 13.67
CA SER A 134 -0.72 14.46 14.35
C SER A 134 -1.54 15.28 13.34
N ALA A 135 -2.69 15.78 13.78
CA ALA A 135 -3.74 16.37 12.94
C ALA A 135 -3.30 17.57 12.06
N ASP A 136 -2.14 18.16 12.33
CA ASP A 136 -1.68 19.37 11.63
C ASP A 136 -1.00 19.12 10.29
N SER A 137 -0.59 17.88 9.97
CA SER A 137 0.08 17.57 8.70
C SER A 137 -0.86 17.48 7.49
N HIS A 138 -2.17 17.50 7.69
CA HIS A 138 -3.16 17.40 6.62
C HIS A 138 -3.64 18.75 6.07
N ALA A 139 -3.57 19.82 6.84
CA ALA A 139 -4.00 21.13 6.40
C ALA A 139 -3.12 21.68 5.27
N GLU A 140 -1.82 21.44 5.33
CA GLU A 140 -0.88 21.95 4.32
C GLU A 140 -0.91 21.18 3.00
N LYS A 141 -1.10 19.85 3.02
CA LYS A 141 -1.14 19.04 1.79
C LYS A 141 -2.42 19.25 0.98
N ASN A 142 -3.57 19.47 1.63
CA ASN A 142 -4.83 19.73 0.95
C ASN A 142 -4.85 21.12 0.29
N ALA A 143 -4.25 22.14 0.90
CA ALA A 143 -4.14 23.48 0.31
C ALA A 143 -3.33 23.47 -1.00
N THR A 144 -2.31 22.62 -1.10
CA THR A 144 -1.47 22.53 -2.31
C THR A 144 -2.18 21.77 -3.44
N THR A 145 -3.06 20.83 -3.12
CA THR A 145 -3.79 20.02 -4.11
C THR A 145 -4.97 20.80 -4.70
N GLU A 146 -5.68 21.61 -3.92
CA GLU A 146 -6.76 22.48 -4.43
C GLU A 146 -6.24 23.57 -5.37
N ALA A 147 -5.02 24.08 -5.15
CA ALA A 147 -4.40 25.07 -6.03
C ALA A 147 -4.00 24.51 -7.41
N ALA A 148 -3.91 23.19 -7.56
CA ALA A 148 -3.54 22.55 -8.82
C ALA A 148 -4.76 22.22 -9.73
N TRP A 149 -6.00 22.48 -9.29
CA TRP A 149 -7.24 22.19 -10.03
C TRP A 149 -8.03 23.43 -10.45
N ASN A 150 -7.52 24.64 -10.16
CA ASN A 150 -7.98 25.91 -10.67
C ASN A 150 -7.03 26.46 -11.74
#